data_27b8fdd7c8311780d631fb489a24aa8f
#
_entry.id   27b8fdd7c8311780d631fb489a24aa8f
#
_cell.length_a   1.000
_cell.length_b   1.000
_cell.length_c   1.000
_cell.angle_alpha   90.00
_cell.angle_beta   90.00
_cell.angle_gamma   90.00
#
_symmetry.space_group_name_H-M   'P 1'
#
loop_
_entity.id
_entity.type
_entity.pdbx_description
1 polymer ?
#
loop_
_entity_poly.entity_id
_entity_poly.type
_entity_poly.pdbx_seq_one_letter_code
_entity_poly.pdbx_strand_id
1 'polypeptide(L)'
;MKPFYPLFPSPLRRFGLALMLPFALAGAIALPSQLQTATAQTSGQTSGENRPLTIRSDVQEYDAKTQVVTARGNVQLLYPARQIQATSAQAQYFSKERRIVLSGNVYILQQGGNSIRGETVTYLIDEGRFVAQPRTGRQVESTYVVNDNDLNQATSPAPSTGNFRRSN
;
A
#
# COMPACT_ATOMS: atom_id res chain seq x y z
N MET A 1 29.91 42.36 8.03
CA MET A 1 30.37 41.03 8.51
C MET A 1 29.96 40.01 7.45
N LYS A 2 30.91 39.42 6.73
CA LYS A 2 30.66 38.44 5.65
C LYS A 2 30.88 37.04 6.22
N PRO A 3 30.03 36.04 5.97
CA PRO A 3 30.29 34.67 6.41
C PRO A 3 31.27 33.98 5.44
N PHE A 4 32.27 33.35 6.05
CA PHE A 4 33.27 32.51 5.39
C PHE A 4 32.68 31.16 5.04
N TYR A 5 32.84 30.77 3.75
CA TYR A 5 32.60 29.39 3.31
C TYR A 5 33.94 28.64 3.24
N PRO A 6 34.09 27.46 3.82
CA PRO A 6 35.29 26.64 3.60
C PRO A 6 35.19 25.89 2.27
N LEU A 7 36.19 26.09 1.40
CA LEU A 7 36.45 25.27 0.23
C LEU A 7 37.04 23.92 0.65
N PHE A 8 36.43 22.84 0.25
CA PHE A 8 37.00 21.49 0.34
C PHE A 8 37.79 21.18 -0.94
N PRO A 9 39.07 20.73 -0.85
CA PRO A 9 39.83 20.30 -2.02
C PRO A 9 39.52 18.85 -2.40
N SER A 10 39.25 18.63 -3.67
CA SER A 10 39.09 17.30 -4.28
C SER A 10 40.45 16.61 -4.48
N PRO A 11 40.60 15.31 -4.17
CA PRO A 11 41.83 14.58 -4.48
C PRO A 11 41.80 14.09 -5.95
N LEU A 12 42.75 14.59 -6.75
CA LEU A 12 43.13 14.00 -8.04
C LEU A 12 43.67 12.59 -7.83
N ARG A 13 43.03 11.58 -8.40
CA ARG A 13 43.60 10.24 -8.52
C ARG A 13 44.30 10.10 -9.88
N ARG A 14 45.61 9.86 -9.78
CA ARG A 14 46.58 9.70 -10.87
C ARG A 14 46.29 8.45 -11.69
N PHE A 15 46.30 8.61 -13.02
CA PHE A 15 46.38 7.56 -13.99
C PHE A 15 47.76 6.85 -13.91
N GLY A 16 47.72 5.55 -13.65
CA GLY A 16 48.87 4.67 -13.83
C GLY A 16 48.75 3.91 -15.15
N LEU A 17 49.51 4.32 -16.13
CA LEU A 17 49.71 3.65 -17.41
C LEU A 17 50.70 2.51 -17.20
N ALA A 18 50.27 1.26 -17.35
CA ALA A 18 51.16 0.10 -17.45
C ALA A 18 50.90 -0.63 -18.78
N LEU A 19 51.84 -0.42 -19.66
CA LEU A 19 52.01 -1.07 -20.96
C LEU A 19 52.72 -2.39 -20.73
N MET A 20 52.15 -3.54 -21.11
CA MET A 20 52.90 -4.77 -21.42
C MET A 20 52.16 -5.57 -22.49
N LEU A 21 52.92 -5.86 -23.53
CA LEU A 21 52.65 -6.61 -24.77
C LEU A 21 52.87 -8.14 -24.58
N PRO A 22 52.81 -8.98 -25.66
CA PRO A 22 51.75 -9.97 -25.84
C PRO A 22 52.33 -11.39 -25.73
N PHE A 23 51.50 -12.36 -25.45
CA PHE A 23 51.83 -13.76 -25.74
C PHE A 23 50.70 -14.42 -26.52
N ALA A 24 50.97 -14.71 -27.77
CA ALA A 24 50.11 -15.51 -28.61
C ALA A 24 50.26 -16.98 -28.23
N LEU A 25 49.16 -17.65 -27.91
CA LEU A 25 49.08 -19.09 -28.03
C LEU A 25 47.69 -19.48 -28.52
N ALA A 26 47.66 -20.00 -29.74
CA ALA A 26 46.48 -20.56 -30.37
C ALA A 26 46.06 -21.83 -29.62
N GLY A 27 44.84 -21.85 -29.10
CA GLY A 27 44.18 -23.04 -28.57
C GLY A 27 42.69 -22.90 -28.83
N ALA A 28 42.21 -23.53 -29.91
CA ALA A 28 40.78 -23.64 -30.18
C ALA A 28 40.14 -24.58 -29.15
N ILE A 29 39.47 -24.03 -28.16
CA ILE A 29 38.58 -24.77 -27.28
C ILE A 29 37.15 -24.34 -27.63
N ALA A 30 36.41 -25.24 -28.28
CA ALA A 30 34.98 -25.10 -28.48
C ALA A 30 34.28 -25.11 -27.12
N LEU A 31 33.81 -23.94 -26.64
CA LEU A 31 32.96 -23.84 -25.49
C LEU A 31 31.53 -24.13 -25.94
N PRO A 32 30.83 -25.09 -25.33
CA PRO A 32 29.39 -25.23 -25.54
C PRO A 32 28.72 -24.00 -24.98
N SER A 33 27.95 -23.28 -25.82
CA SER A 33 27.08 -22.18 -25.41
C SER A 33 26.02 -22.75 -24.48
N GLN A 34 26.25 -22.62 -23.18
CA GLN A 34 25.24 -22.82 -22.18
C GLN A 34 24.27 -21.63 -22.30
N LEU A 35 23.16 -21.86 -22.98
CA LEU A 35 21.96 -21.00 -22.87
C LEU A 35 21.52 -21.07 -21.41
N GLN A 36 22.04 -20.15 -20.59
CA GLN A 36 21.48 -19.90 -19.28
C GLN A 36 20.10 -19.23 -19.51
N THR A 37 19.09 -20.07 -19.52
CA THR A 37 17.72 -19.59 -19.28
C THR A 37 17.72 -18.92 -17.93
N ALA A 38 17.73 -17.59 -17.94
CA ALA A 38 17.43 -16.79 -16.76
C ALA A 38 15.98 -17.13 -16.37
N THR A 39 15.83 -18.07 -15.46
CA THR A 39 14.58 -18.24 -14.73
C THR A 39 14.36 -16.95 -13.98
N ALA A 40 13.45 -16.12 -14.48
CA ALA A 40 12.89 -15.02 -13.70
C ALA A 40 12.35 -15.65 -12.42
N GLN A 41 13.06 -15.45 -11.32
CA GLN A 41 12.53 -15.73 -10.00
C GLN A 41 11.34 -14.79 -9.85
N THR A 42 10.15 -15.33 -10.11
CA THR A 42 8.92 -14.77 -9.58
C THR A 42 9.12 -14.77 -8.08
N SER A 43 9.49 -13.60 -7.55
CA SER A 43 9.51 -13.36 -6.11
C SER A 43 8.12 -13.71 -5.61
N GLY A 44 8.02 -14.88 -4.97
CA GLY A 44 6.79 -15.37 -4.37
C GLY A 44 6.20 -14.26 -3.54
N GLN A 45 5.03 -13.78 -3.96
CA GLN A 45 4.20 -12.97 -3.10
C GLN A 45 3.94 -13.81 -1.86
N THR A 46 4.64 -13.48 -0.79
CA THR A 46 4.29 -13.94 0.54
C THR A 46 2.91 -13.38 0.82
N SER A 47 1.91 -14.19 0.58
CA SER A 47 0.52 -13.95 0.97
C SER A 47 0.53 -13.82 2.48
N GLY A 48 0.36 -12.62 3.01
CA GLY A 48 0.24 -12.51 4.47
C GLY A 48 0.34 -11.09 4.97
N GLU A 49 0.04 -10.94 6.13
CA GLU A 49 -0.24 -9.90 7.06
C GLU A 49 0.64 -8.63 7.07
N ASN A 50 1.78 -8.60 6.37
CA ASN A 50 2.74 -7.49 6.40
C ASN A 50 2.82 -6.68 5.08
N ARG A 51 1.68 -6.40 4.43
CA ARG A 51 1.68 -5.48 3.31
C ARG A 51 1.76 -4.04 3.84
N PRO A 52 2.80 -3.27 3.48
CA PRO A 52 3.04 -1.97 4.08
C PRO A 52 1.95 -0.96 3.72
N LEU A 53 1.66 -0.07 4.66
CA LEU A 53 0.93 1.16 4.41
C LEU A 53 1.82 2.09 3.58
N THR A 54 1.35 2.52 2.42
CA THR A 54 2.05 3.47 1.57
C THR A 54 1.29 4.79 1.55
N ILE A 55 1.99 5.90 1.78
CA ILE A 55 1.46 7.26 1.67
C ILE A 55 2.31 8.01 0.64
N ARG A 56 1.66 8.64 -0.33
CA ARG A 56 2.27 9.55 -1.31
C ARG A 56 1.64 10.92 -1.14
N SER A 57 2.43 11.98 -1.28
CA SER A 57 1.98 13.37 -1.17
C SER A 57 3.05 14.31 -1.71
N ASP A 58 2.71 15.59 -1.88
CA ASP A 58 3.68 16.60 -2.30
C ASP A 58 4.70 16.89 -1.20
N VAL A 59 4.27 16.87 0.07
CA VAL A 59 5.13 17.11 1.24
C VAL A 59 4.86 16.06 2.31
N GLN A 60 5.92 15.49 2.89
CA GLN A 60 5.84 14.59 4.04
C GLN A 60 6.79 15.04 5.15
N GLU A 61 6.33 14.91 6.37
CA GLU A 61 7.07 15.19 7.60
C GLU A 61 6.89 14.02 8.56
N TYR A 62 7.97 13.63 9.22
CA TYR A 62 7.94 12.63 10.30
C TYR A 62 8.50 13.22 11.58
N ASP A 63 7.69 13.26 12.62
CA ASP A 63 8.11 13.61 13.97
C ASP A 63 8.46 12.35 14.77
N ALA A 64 9.74 12.15 15.04
CA ALA A 64 10.23 10.98 15.76
C ALA A 64 9.83 10.97 17.25
N LYS A 65 9.55 12.13 17.86
CA LYS A 65 9.15 12.21 19.27
C LYS A 65 7.70 11.75 19.46
N THR A 66 6.82 12.23 18.61
CA THR A 66 5.39 11.87 18.62
C THR A 66 5.10 10.61 17.83
N GLN A 67 6.02 10.21 16.93
CA GLN A 67 5.88 9.12 15.98
C GLN A 67 4.68 9.34 15.04
N VAL A 68 4.51 10.58 14.59
CA VAL A 68 3.47 10.97 13.65
C VAL A 68 4.07 11.26 12.29
N VAL A 69 3.51 10.66 11.25
CA VAL A 69 3.74 11.06 9.86
C VAL A 69 2.65 12.03 9.46
N THR A 70 3.00 13.18 8.92
CA THR A 70 2.08 14.15 8.33
C THR A 70 2.38 14.29 6.84
N ALA A 71 1.39 14.06 6.00
CA ALA A 71 1.44 14.18 4.55
C ALA A 71 0.48 15.28 4.09
N ARG A 72 0.91 16.16 3.17
CA ARG A 72 0.12 17.29 2.67
C ARG A 72 0.26 17.42 1.15
N GLY A 73 -0.83 17.81 0.51
CA GLY A 73 -0.93 18.00 -0.93
C GLY A 73 -1.07 16.68 -1.70
N ASN A 74 -2.14 16.54 -2.47
CA ASN A 74 -2.40 15.41 -3.36
C ASN A 74 -2.17 14.04 -2.70
N VAL A 75 -2.63 13.89 -1.46
CA VAL A 75 -2.37 12.67 -0.69
C VAL A 75 -3.06 11.47 -1.31
N GLN A 76 -2.29 10.42 -1.53
CA GLN A 76 -2.76 9.09 -1.92
C GLN A 76 -2.28 8.08 -0.88
N LEU A 77 -3.20 7.34 -0.32
CA LEU A 77 -2.94 6.30 0.67
C LEU A 77 -3.34 4.95 0.11
N LEU A 78 -2.44 3.98 0.23
CA LEU A 78 -2.67 2.59 -0.12
C LEU A 78 -2.35 1.70 1.07
N TYR A 79 -3.35 0.97 1.55
CA TYR A 79 -3.19 0.00 2.65
C TYR A 79 -3.66 -1.39 2.22
N PRO A 80 -2.80 -2.16 1.53
CA PRO A 80 -3.20 -3.43 0.91
C PRO A 80 -3.63 -4.50 1.92
N ALA A 81 -3.03 -4.50 3.13
CA ALA A 81 -3.41 -5.45 4.18
C ALA A 81 -4.87 -5.27 4.64
N ARG A 82 -5.44 -4.09 4.47
CA ARG A 82 -6.83 -3.75 4.79
C ARG A 82 -7.69 -3.50 3.55
N GLN A 83 -7.08 -3.64 2.36
CA GLN A 83 -7.75 -3.45 1.08
C GLN A 83 -8.40 -2.05 0.94
N ILE A 84 -7.68 -1.04 1.45
CA ILE A 84 -8.12 0.35 1.49
C ILE A 84 -7.25 1.18 0.55
N GLN A 85 -7.91 2.01 -0.26
CA GLN A 85 -7.31 3.11 -1.01
C GLN A 85 -7.99 4.41 -0.58
N ALA A 86 -7.22 5.49 -0.44
CA ALA A 86 -7.81 6.77 -0.08
C ALA A 86 -7.09 7.94 -0.76
N THR A 87 -7.84 9.02 -0.97
CA THR A 87 -7.31 10.32 -1.40
C THR A 87 -7.80 11.42 -0.46
N SER A 88 -6.97 12.44 -0.23
CA SER A 88 -7.29 13.57 0.62
C SER A 88 -6.33 14.75 0.36
N ALA A 89 -6.61 15.91 0.94
CA ALA A 89 -5.65 17.02 0.92
C ALA A 89 -4.54 16.84 1.96
N GLN A 90 -4.84 16.19 3.09
CA GLN A 90 -3.89 15.91 4.16
C GLN A 90 -4.14 14.54 4.79
N ALA A 91 -3.08 13.87 5.23
CA ALA A 91 -3.15 12.67 6.05
C ALA A 91 -2.18 12.77 7.24
N GLN A 92 -2.60 12.21 8.37
CA GLN A 92 -1.76 12.02 9.54
C GLN A 92 -1.85 10.57 9.99
N TYR A 93 -0.69 9.91 10.10
CA TYR A 93 -0.61 8.56 10.65
C TYR A 93 0.02 8.62 12.05
N PHE A 94 -0.77 8.30 13.05
CA PHE A 94 -0.38 8.22 14.46
C PHE A 94 0.00 6.77 14.77
N SER A 95 1.31 6.47 14.74
CA SER A 95 1.74 5.08 14.86
C SER A 95 1.49 4.49 16.25
N LYS A 96 1.68 5.28 17.31
CA LYS A 96 1.40 4.85 18.70
C LYS A 96 -0.08 4.55 18.94
N GLU A 97 -0.94 5.38 18.36
CA GLU A 97 -2.39 5.30 18.55
C GLU A 97 -3.06 4.40 17.52
N ARG A 98 -2.26 3.88 16.57
CA ARG A 98 -2.71 3.01 15.48
C ARG A 98 -3.95 3.54 14.78
N ARG A 99 -3.91 4.83 14.44
CA ARG A 99 -4.97 5.52 13.69
C ARG A 99 -4.44 6.36 12.55
N ILE A 100 -5.25 6.52 11.54
CA ILE A 100 -4.99 7.39 10.38
C ILE A 100 -6.11 8.42 10.34
N VAL A 101 -5.75 9.70 10.26
CA VAL A 101 -6.69 10.82 10.06
C VAL A 101 -6.46 11.39 8.67
N LEU A 102 -7.48 11.37 7.85
CA LEU A 102 -7.53 11.97 6.53
C LEU A 102 -8.40 13.22 6.59
N SER A 103 -8.00 14.30 5.95
CA SER A 103 -8.75 15.56 5.93
C SER A 103 -8.65 16.30 4.60
N GLY A 104 -9.70 17.02 4.26
CA GLY A 104 -9.86 17.78 3.02
C GLY A 104 -10.30 16.91 1.85
N ASN A 105 -11.58 16.94 1.53
CA ASN A 105 -12.18 16.24 0.40
C ASN A 105 -11.82 14.75 0.36
N VAL A 106 -12.00 14.07 1.49
CA VAL A 106 -11.61 12.67 1.65
C VAL A 106 -12.49 11.75 0.81
N TYR A 107 -11.85 10.86 0.08
CA TYR A 107 -12.48 9.73 -0.58
C TYR A 107 -11.75 8.45 -0.20
N ILE A 108 -12.48 7.46 0.29
CA ILE A 108 -11.97 6.13 0.63
C ILE A 108 -12.72 5.10 -0.20
N LEU A 109 -11.96 4.19 -0.80
CA LEU A 109 -12.46 3.02 -1.50
C LEU A 109 -11.96 1.77 -0.80
N GLN A 110 -12.87 0.85 -0.51
CA GLN A 110 -12.56 -0.49 0.00
C GLN A 110 -12.74 -1.54 -1.10
N GLN A 111 -12.09 -2.66 -0.96
CA GLN A 111 -12.35 -3.80 -1.85
C GLN A 111 -13.83 -4.19 -1.76
N GLY A 112 -14.40 -4.58 -2.92
CA GLY A 112 -15.84 -4.87 -3.02
C GLY A 112 -16.69 -3.67 -3.44
N GLY A 113 -16.07 -2.48 -3.64
CA GLY A 113 -16.76 -1.30 -4.15
C GLY A 113 -17.38 -0.40 -3.08
N ASN A 114 -17.23 -0.73 -1.81
CA ASN A 114 -17.68 0.15 -0.73
C ASN A 114 -16.85 1.44 -0.71
N SER A 115 -17.49 2.58 -0.54
CA SER A 115 -16.79 3.86 -0.50
C SER A 115 -17.34 4.82 0.56
N ILE A 116 -16.50 5.74 1.02
CA ILE A 116 -16.84 6.77 2.00
C ILE A 116 -16.29 8.10 1.50
N ARG A 117 -17.12 9.14 1.54
CA ARG A 117 -16.76 10.55 1.27
C ARG A 117 -17.06 11.41 2.47
N GLY A 118 -16.14 12.28 2.84
CA GLY A 118 -16.28 13.19 3.94
C GLY A 118 -15.26 14.32 3.90
N GLU A 119 -15.33 15.22 4.86
CA GLU A 119 -14.30 16.25 5.03
C GLU A 119 -13.15 15.73 5.87
N THR A 120 -13.47 14.99 6.92
CA THR A 120 -12.47 14.30 7.76
C THR A 120 -12.92 12.87 7.97
N VAL A 121 -11.99 11.93 7.78
CA VAL A 121 -12.24 10.51 8.07
C VAL A 121 -11.10 9.98 8.92
N THR A 122 -11.44 9.42 10.07
CA THR A 122 -10.51 8.72 10.96
C THR A 122 -10.67 7.22 10.78
N TYR A 123 -9.59 6.52 10.49
CA TYR A 123 -9.53 5.07 10.47
C TYR A 123 -8.81 4.54 11.70
N LEU A 124 -9.52 3.78 12.52
CA LEU A 124 -8.98 3.08 13.70
C LEU A 124 -8.52 1.69 13.25
N ILE A 125 -7.20 1.51 13.16
CA ILE A 125 -6.59 0.35 12.50
C ILE A 125 -6.93 -0.95 13.24
N ASP A 126 -6.88 -0.94 14.56
CA ASP A 126 -7.11 -2.14 15.38
C ASP A 126 -8.59 -2.55 15.39
N GLU A 127 -9.49 -1.56 15.35
CA GLU A 127 -10.92 -1.79 15.31
C GLU A 127 -11.46 -2.06 13.89
N GLY A 128 -10.67 -1.75 12.86
CA GLY A 128 -11.13 -1.78 11.46
C GLY A 128 -12.26 -0.80 11.16
N ARG A 129 -12.40 0.26 11.96
CA ARG A 129 -13.55 1.17 11.96
C ARG A 129 -13.22 2.52 11.36
N PHE A 130 -14.13 3.04 10.53
CA PHE A 130 -14.11 4.39 10.00
C PHE A 130 -15.06 5.29 10.78
N VAL A 131 -14.62 6.51 11.07
CA VAL A 131 -15.44 7.60 11.61
C VAL A 131 -15.32 8.77 10.64
N ALA A 132 -16.38 9.07 9.92
CA ALA A 132 -16.41 10.14 8.94
C ALA A 132 -17.20 11.34 9.47
N GLN A 133 -16.68 12.53 9.18
CA GLN A 133 -17.28 13.81 9.54
C GLN A 133 -17.48 14.65 8.29
N PRO A 134 -18.62 15.32 8.14
CA PRO A 134 -18.89 16.16 6.98
C PRO A 134 -18.23 17.54 7.13
N ARG A 135 -18.14 18.26 6.00
CA ARG A 135 -17.98 19.72 6.02
C ARG A 135 -19.25 20.37 6.55
N THR A 136 -19.10 21.52 7.19
CA THR A 136 -20.26 22.32 7.64
C THR A 136 -21.31 22.49 6.54
N GLY A 137 -22.57 22.18 6.85
CA GLY A 137 -23.68 22.27 5.90
C GLY A 137 -23.75 21.15 4.85
N ARG A 138 -22.95 20.08 4.98
CA ARG A 138 -23.00 18.89 4.13
C ARG A 138 -23.21 17.62 4.95
N GLN A 139 -23.41 16.52 4.26
CA GLN A 139 -23.50 15.18 4.86
C GLN A 139 -22.32 14.34 4.44
N VAL A 140 -22.01 13.31 5.23
CA VAL A 140 -21.14 12.20 4.82
C VAL A 140 -21.92 11.34 3.85
N GLU A 141 -21.25 10.90 2.78
CA GLU A 141 -21.79 9.96 1.81
C GLU A 141 -21.05 8.62 1.94
N SER A 142 -21.80 7.54 2.05
CA SER A 142 -21.26 6.19 2.04
C SER A 142 -22.05 5.34 1.06
N THR A 143 -21.31 4.59 0.23
CA THR A 143 -21.89 3.61 -0.71
C THR A 143 -21.48 2.22 -0.28
N TYR A 144 -22.44 1.32 -0.19
CA TYR A 144 -22.21 -0.10 0.11
C TYR A 144 -22.76 -0.96 -1.01
N VAL A 145 -21.95 -1.91 -1.45
CA VAL A 145 -22.38 -2.95 -2.40
C VAL A 145 -23.03 -4.08 -1.59
N VAL A 146 -24.32 -4.30 -1.82
CA VAL A 146 -25.09 -5.37 -1.20
C VAL A 146 -25.30 -6.47 -2.22
N ASN A 147 -24.94 -7.71 -1.87
CA ASN A 147 -25.19 -8.88 -2.71
C ASN A 147 -26.55 -9.46 -2.37
N ASP A 148 -27.54 -9.30 -3.25
CA ASP A 148 -28.88 -9.82 -3.05
C ASP A 148 -28.97 -11.36 -3.14
N ASN A 149 -27.88 -12.03 -3.55
CA ASN A 149 -27.83 -13.49 -3.61
C ASN A 149 -27.98 -14.16 -2.23
N ASP A 150 -27.66 -13.46 -1.15
CA ASP A 150 -27.82 -13.99 0.21
C ASP A 150 -29.30 -14.07 0.63
N LEU A 151 -30.17 -13.29 0.01
CA LEU A 151 -31.62 -13.30 0.27
C LEU A 151 -32.29 -14.55 -0.30
N ASN A 152 -31.77 -15.12 -1.37
CA ASN A 152 -32.32 -16.32 -2.00
C ASN A 152 -31.96 -17.62 -1.25
N GLN A 153 -30.95 -17.60 -0.37
CA GLN A 153 -30.62 -18.77 0.46
C GLN A 153 -31.52 -18.85 1.71
N ALA A 154 -32.04 -17.73 2.18
CA ALA A 154 -32.93 -17.70 3.34
C ALA A 154 -34.37 -18.19 3.01
N THR A 155 -34.73 -18.27 1.74
CA THR A 155 -36.07 -18.71 1.26
C THR A 155 -36.10 -20.15 0.75
N SER A 156 -35.09 -20.98 0.97
CA SER A 156 -35.18 -22.41 0.74
C SER A 156 -36.23 -22.99 1.70
N PRO A 157 -37.34 -23.57 1.20
CA PRO A 157 -38.34 -24.16 2.06
C PRO A 157 -37.67 -25.27 2.89
N ALA A 158 -37.92 -25.27 4.19
CA ALA A 158 -37.51 -26.34 5.04
C ALA A 158 -38.00 -27.68 4.45
N PRO A 159 -37.17 -28.74 4.49
CA PRO A 159 -37.60 -30.06 3.99
C PRO A 159 -38.88 -30.46 4.72
N SER A 160 -39.95 -30.60 3.93
CA SER A 160 -41.23 -31.08 4.47
C SER A 160 -41.01 -32.47 4.99
N THR A 161 -41.08 -32.61 6.30
CA THR A 161 -41.06 -33.92 7.00
C THR A 161 -42.33 -34.66 6.62
N GLY A 162 -42.17 -35.47 5.58
CA GLY A 162 -43.24 -36.32 5.08
C GLY A 162 -43.57 -37.46 6.01
N ASN A 163 -44.87 -37.71 6.08
CA ASN A 163 -45.50 -38.99 6.31
C ASN A 163 -45.26 -39.70 7.65
N PHE A 164 -46.04 -39.31 8.62
CA PHE A 164 -46.48 -40.29 9.65
C PHE A 164 -47.45 -41.27 9.01
N ARG A 165 -46.96 -42.44 8.64
CA ARG A 165 -47.77 -43.59 8.26
C ARG A 165 -48.38 -44.17 9.53
N ARG A 166 -49.67 -43.91 9.78
CA ARG A 166 -50.46 -44.68 10.76
C ARG A 166 -50.60 -46.11 10.23
N SER A 167 -50.05 -47.08 10.92
CA SER A 167 -50.43 -48.49 10.76
C SER A 167 -51.46 -48.84 11.83
N ASN A 168 -52.59 -49.30 11.35
CA ASN A 168 -53.58 -50.06 12.16
C ASN A 168 -52.99 -51.36 12.62
#